data_785ad53052c3524cdc38029f92396643
#
_entry.id   785ad53052c3524cdc38029f92396643
#
_cell.length_a   1.000
_cell.length_b   1.000
_cell.length_c   1.000
_cell.angle_alpha   90.00
_cell.angle_beta   90.00
_cell.angle_gamma   90.00
#
_symmetry.space_group_name_H-M   'P 1'
#
loop_
_entity.id
_entity.type
_entity.pdbx_description
1 polymer ?
#
loop_
_entity_poly.entity_id
_entity_poly.type
_entity_poly.pdbx_seq_one_letter_code
_entity_poly.pdbx_strand_id
1 'polypeptide(L)'
;MPSTDDDQTSRQIDEKTIGIIGKTPITRVGYTWFPITQLALWAIFARSASRRKPEKSGLQWSREGFLKMAVVLGSEWCHNLAHLIASNWIGKPMDQMRIQAGMPRCIYHEINDHDVTPRQHIARSLGGPIASLLLLPVTGLMRILTKTDSIAGETARTAFQTNLFLSLVSLLPIPGIDGGPILKWSLVERGKTIEEADLVVRQVNGPLAVSLGLFSSWAFLSKKILQGFFSLMLGVTSLSIFAGWLKEEDVKI
;
A
#
# COMPACT_ATOMS: atom_id res chain seq x y z
N MET A 1 5.55 4.02 -52.44
CA MET A 1 5.94 3.72 -51.06
C MET A 1 4.67 3.79 -50.23
N PRO A 2 4.14 2.70 -49.69
CA PRO A 2 3.01 2.77 -48.79
C PRO A 2 3.49 3.17 -47.40
N SER A 3 2.77 4.09 -46.80
CA SER A 3 2.93 4.61 -45.44
C SER A 3 2.79 3.50 -44.40
N THR A 4 3.79 3.35 -43.56
CA THR A 4 3.80 2.50 -42.39
C THR A 4 3.01 3.17 -41.27
N ASP A 5 1.68 3.15 -41.34
CA ASP A 5 0.74 3.65 -40.35
C ASP A 5 -0.02 2.49 -39.67
N ASP A 6 0.69 1.41 -39.37
CA ASP A 6 0.08 0.24 -38.75
C ASP A 6 1.03 -0.35 -37.68
N ASP A 7 1.17 0.28 -36.54
CA ASP A 7 1.49 -0.44 -35.29
C ASP A 7 1.32 0.41 -34.03
N GLN A 8 0.19 1.10 -33.88
CA GLN A 8 -0.25 1.64 -32.60
C GLN A 8 -1.61 1.04 -32.21
N THR A 9 -1.72 -0.28 -32.31
CA THR A 9 -2.73 -0.98 -31.52
C THR A 9 -2.23 -1.02 -30.07
N SER A 10 -2.20 0.16 -29.42
CA SER A 10 -2.19 0.24 -27.97
C SER A 10 -3.31 -0.68 -27.50
N ARG A 11 -2.94 -1.77 -26.81
CA ARG A 11 -3.90 -2.65 -26.13
C ARG A 11 -4.78 -1.75 -25.28
N GLN A 12 -5.97 -1.43 -25.77
CA GLN A 12 -7.01 -0.77 -24.98
C GLN A 12 -7.25 -1.70 -23.79
N ILE A 13 -6.65 -1.32 -22.68
CA ILE A 13 -6.85 -2.03 -21.42
C ILE A 13 -8.34 -1.90 -21.15
N ASP A 14 -9.08 -3.01 -21.13
CA ASP A 14 -10.53 -3.05 -20.88
C ASP A 14 -10.81 -2.59 -19.44
N GLU A 15 -10.78 -1.27 -19.28
CA GLU A 15 -11.01 -0.60 -18.00
C GLU A 15 -12.50 -0.27 -17.88
N LYS A 16 -13.12 -0.80 -16.83
CA LYS A 16 -14.55 -0.64 -16.59
C LYS A 16 -14.79 0.07 -15.25
N THR A 17 -15.52 1.17 -15.28
CA THR A 17 -16.07 1.82 -14.08
C THR A 17 -17.18 0.96 -13.50
N ILE A 18 -17.06 0.63 -12.20
CA ILE A 18 -18.04 -0.19 -11.46
C ILE A 18 -18.78 0.61 -10.39
N GLY A 19 -18.36 1.85 -10.11
CA GLY A 19 -18.99 2.74 -9.15
C GLY A 19 -18.31 4.10 -9.11
N ILE A 20 -18.88 5.03 -8.35
CA ILE A 20 -18.32 6.37 -8.12
C ILE A 20 -18.48 6.69 -6.64
N ILE A 21 -17.42 7.20 -6.00
CA ILE A 21 -17.46 7.72 -4.63
C ILE A 21 -17.02 9.19 -4.68
N GLY A 22 -17.92 10.11 -4.32
CA GLY A 22 -17.69 11.53 -4.50
C GLY A 22 -17.50 11.89 -5.98
N LYS A 23 -16.31 12.36 -6.35
CA LYS A 23 -15.92 12.63 -7.74
C LYS A 23 -14.95 11.58 -8.32
N THR A 24 -14.65 10.54 -7.56
CA THR A 24 -13.65 9.52 -7.93
C THR A 24 -14.33 8.27 -8.48
N PRO A 25 -14.07 7.86 -9.73
CA PRO A 25 -14.55 6.59 -10.27
C PRO A 25 -13.81 5.41 -9.62
N ILE A 26 -14.54 4.34 -9.36
CA ILE A 26 -13.98 3.05 -8.97
C ILE A 26 -13.93 2.18 -10.21
N THR A 27 -12.74 1.68 -10.54
CA THR A 27 -12.51 0.96 -11.80
C THR A 27 -11.95 -0.43 -11.57
N ARG A 28 -12.10 -1.28 -12.59
CA ARG A 28 -11.42 -2.56 -12.71
C ARG A 28 -10.87 -2.71 -14.13
N VAL A 29 -9.80 -3.49 -14.26
CA VAL A 29 -9.18 -3.78 -15.55
C VAL A 29 -9.31 -5.27 -15.82
N GLY A 30 -10.04 -5.65 -16.86
CA GLY A 30 -10.22 -7.03 -17.27
C GLY A 30 -10.52 -7.96 -16.08
N TYR A 31 -9.77 -9.04 -15.95
CA TYR A 31 -9.87 -10.00 -14.83
C TYR A 31 -8.92 -9.71 -13.66
N THR A 32 -8.14 -8.62 -13.70
CA THR A 32 -7.16 -8.30 -12.64
C THR A 32 -7.81 -7.99 -11.29
N TRP A 33 -9.11 -7.72 -11.26
CA TRP A 33 -9.89 -7.51 -10.04
C TRP A 33 -10.05 -8.78 -9.19
N PHE A 34 -9.82 -9.97 -9.77
CA PHE A 34 -10.03 -11.23 -9.08
C PHE A 34 -9.28 -11.27 -7.74
N PRO A 35 -9.93 -11.70 -6.64
CA PRO A 35 -9.42 -11.56 -5.27
C PRO A 35 -8.32 -12.59 -4.93
N ILE A 36 -7.31 -12.72 -5.78
CA ILE A 36 -6.23 -13.71 -5.59
C ILE A 36 -5.41 -13.43 -4.33
N THR A 37 -5.20 -12.14 -4.01
CA THR A 37 -4.48 -11.74 -2.79
C THR A 37 -5.22 -12.20 -1.54
N GLN A 38 -6.55 -12.07 -1.50
CA GLN A 38 -7.39 -12.49 -0.39
C GLN A 38 -7.36 -13.99 -0.21
N LEU A 39 -7.47 -14.74 -1.30
CA LEU A 39 -7.39 -16.21 -1.26
C LEU A 39 -6.01 -16.67 -0.75
N ALA A 40 -4.94 -16.05 -1.22
CA ALA A 40 -3.58 -16.37 -0.77
C ALA A 40 -3.39 -16.04 0.73
N LEU A 41 -3.82 -14.85 1.17
CA LEU A 41 -3.75 -14.46 2.59
C LEU A 41 -4.58 -15.39 3.47
N TRP A 42 -5.79 -15.75 3.05
CA TRP A 42 -6.61 -16.71 3.77
C TRP A 42 -5.90 -18.06 3.93
N ALA A 43 -5.37 -18.61 2.85
CA ALA A 43 -4.63 -19.87 2.88
C ALA A 43 -3.39 -19.79 3.80
N ILE A 44 -2.61 -18.71 3.71
CA ILE A 44 -1.42 -18.47 4.55
C ILE A 44 -1.80 -18.40 6.03
N PHE A 45 -2.83 -17.64 6.38
CA PHE A 45 -3.27 -17.51 7.78
C PHE A 45 -3.89 -18.80 8.31
N ALA A 46 -4.68 -19.53 7.52
CA ALA A 46 -5.23 -20.83 7.91
C ALA A 46 -4.13 -21.86 8.14
N ARG A 47 -3.11 -21.92 7.25
CA ARG A 47 -1.93 -22.78 7.44
C ARG A 47 -1.11 -22.37 8.67
N SER A 48 -0.96 -21.06 8.92
CA SER A 48 -0.29 -20.59 10.14
C SER A 48 -1.05 -21.01 11.41
N ALA A 49 -2.37 -20.93 11.39
CA ALA A 49 -3.23 -21.39 12.50
C ALA A 49 -3.11 -22.89 12.73
N SER A 50 -3.09 -23.72 11.68
CA SER A 50 -2.94 -25.18 11.80
C SER A 50 -1.59 -25.59 12.42
N ARG A 51 -0.52 -24.86 12.12
CA ARG A 51 0.81 -25.13 12.71
C ARG A 51 0.90 -24.73 14.18
N ARG A 52 0.16 -23.69 14.61
CA ARG A 52 0.18 -23.21 16.00
C ARG A 52 -0.77 -23.98 16.93
N LYS A 53 -1.86 -24.50 16.39
CA LYS A 53 -2.94 -25.16 17.14
C LYS A 53 -3.35 -26.44 16.40
N PRO A 54 -2.46 -27.44 16.31
CA PRO A 54 -2.71 -28.66 15.52
C PRO A 54 -3.88 -29.50 16.04
N GLU A 55 -4.26 -29.32 17.31
CA GLU A 55 -5.38 -29.99 17.95
C GLU A 55 -6.76 -29.51 17.48
N LYS A 56 -6.83 -28.35 16.80
CA LYS A 56 -8.08 -27.80 16.29
C LYS A 56 -8.48 -28.41 14.95
N SER A 57 -9.77 -28.31 14.61
CA SER A 57 -10.29 -28.81 13.33
C SER A 57 -9.91 -27.89 12.15
N GLY A 58 -9.95 -28.45 10.93
CA GLY A 58 -9.70 -27.70 9.68
C GLY A 58 -10.63 -26.50 9.51
N LEU A 59 -11.90 -26.63 9.95
CA LEU A 59 -12.86 -25.54 9.93
C LEU A 59 -12.46 -24.38 10.86
N GLN A 60 -11.92 -24.69 12.05
CA GLN A 60 -11.46 -23.67 12.99
C GLN A 60 -10.24 -22.92 12.47
N TRP A 61 -9.27 -23.60 11.84
CA TRP A 61 -8.12 -22.94 11.19
C TRP A 61 -8.56 -22.06 10.02
N SER A 62 -9.47 -22.57 9.20
CA SER A 62 -10.03 -21.84 8.06
C SER A 62 -10.76 -20.57 8.52
N ARG A 63 -11.59 -20.67 9.56
CA ARG A 63 -12.30 -19.52 10.15
C ARG A 63 -11.33 -18.48 10.72
N GLU A 64 -10.31 -18.90 11.47
CA GLU A 64 -9.28 -17.99 11.98
C GLU A 64 -8.54 -17.31 10.83
N GLY A 65 -8.16 -18.06 9.80
CA GLY A 65 -7.50 -17.52 8.61
C GLY A 65 -8.37 -16.51 7.86
N PHE A 66 -9.66 -16.80 7.69
CA PHE A 66 -10.61 -15.90 7.05
C PHE A 66 -10.77 -14.57 7.80
N LEU A 67 -10.93 -14.62 9.13
CA LEU A 67 -11.09 -13.41 9.94
C LEU A 67 -9.83 -12.53 9.91
N LYS A 68 -8.65 -13.13 9.93
CA LYS A 68 -7.38 -12.39 9.79
C LYS A 68 -7.25 -11.76 8.41
N MET A 69 -7.57 -12.49 7.36
CA MET A 69 -7.60 -11.96 5.99
C MET A 69 -8.59 -10.79 5.87
N ALA A 70 -9.82 -10.95 6.39
CA ALA A 70 -10.85 -9.92 6.35
C ALA A 70 -10.42 -8.63 7.07
N VAL A 71 -9.71 -8.75 8.19
CA VAL A 71 -9.17 -7.60 8.93
C VAL A 71 -8.05 -6.91 8.16
N VAL A 72 -7.13 -7.65 7.56
CA VAL A 72 -6.06 -7.07 6.72
C VAL A 72 -6.69 -6.32 5.55
N LEU A 73 -7.62 -6.95 4.84
CA LEU A 73 -8.34 -6.33 3.73
C LEU A 73 -9.11 -5.08 4.17
N GLY A 74 -9.84 -5.17 5.29
CA GLY A 74 -10.59 -4.04 5.85
C GLY A 74 -9.68 -2.86 6.22
N SER A 75 -8.51 -3.11 6.79
CA SER A 75 -7.52 -2.07 7.11
C SER A 75 -6.99 -1.41 5.85
N GLU A 76 -6.66 -2.17 4.80
CA GLU A 76 -6.23 -1.65 3.50
C GLU A 76 -7.33 -0.81 2.82
N TRP A 77 -8.57 -1.29 2.85
CA TRP A 77 -9.70 -0.52 2.32
C TRP A 77 -9.91 0.78 3.09
N CYS A 78 -9.86 0.75 4.42
CA CYS A 78 -9.96 1.98 5.24
C CYS A 78 -8.84 2.98 4.91
N HIS A 79 -7.61 2.49 4.77
CA HIS A 79 -6.45 3.29 4.40
C HIS A 79 -6.64 3.98 3.03
N ASN A 80 -6.96 3.21 2.00
CA ASN A 80 -7.12 3.74 0.64
C ASN A 80 -8.38 4.61 0.48
N LEU A 81 -9.49 4.27 1.16
CA LEU A 81 -10.68 5.12 1.20
C LEU A 81 -10.40 6.46 1.89
N ALA A 82 -9.51 6.50 2.88
CA ALA A 82 -9.11 7.74 3.52
C ALA A 82 -8.31 8.66 2.57
N HIS A 83 -7.48 8.12 1.69
CA HIS A 83 -6.87 8.89 0.60
C HIS A 83 -7.92 9.47 -0.33
N LEU A 84 -8.92 8.66 -0.71
CA LEU A 84 -10.04 9.11 -1.54
C LEU A 84 -10.82 10.23 -0.87
N ILE A 85 -11.15 10.09 0.42
CA ILE A 85 -11.85 11.12 1.19
C ILE A 85 -11.01 12.40 1.27
N ALA A 86 -9.71 12.28 1.60
CA ALA A 86 -8.79 13.41 1.70
C ALA A 86 -8.70 14.17 0.37
N SER A 87 -8.51 13.47 -0.74
CA SER A 87 -8.40 14.05 -2.08
C SER A 87 -9.68 14.77 -2.51
N ASN A 88 -10.86 14.20 -2.22
CA ASN A 88 -12.14 14.85 -2.49
C ASN A 88 -12.36 16.09 -1.60
N TRP A 89 -11.99 16.01 -0.31
CA TRP A 89 -12.14 17.11 0.65
C TRP A 89 -11.31 18.33 0.30
N ILE A 90 -10.08 18.14 -0.16
CA ILE A 90 -9.22 19.25 -0.60
C ILE A 90 -9.57 19.77 -2.00
N GLY A 91 -10.62 19.23 -2.65
CA GLY A 91 -11.07 19.65 -3.98
C GLY A 91 -10.18 19.16 -5.14
N LYS A 92 -9.26 18.23 -4.89
CA LYS A 92 -8.36 17.62 -5.87
C LYS A 92 -8.50 16.09 -5.85
N PRO A 93 -9.64 15.57 -6.34
CA PRO A 93 -9.92 14.13 -6.31
C PRO A 93 -8.84 13.34 -7.07
N MET A 94 -8.62 12.10 -6.66
CA MET A 94 -7.81 11.17 -7.44
C MET A 94 -8.53 10.83 -8.77
N ASP A 95 -7.76 10.50 -9.80
CA ASP A 95 -8.32 10.18 -11.10
C ASP A 95 -9.20 8.94 -11.04
N GLN A 96 -8.78 7.94 -10.26
CA GLN A 96 -9.57 6.75 -10.02
C GLN A 96 -9.05 5.93 -8.84
N MET A 97 -9.94 5.10 -8.28
CA MET A 97 -9.58 4.01 -7.39
C MET A 97 -9.73 2.69 -8.15
N ARG A 98 -8.62 2.04 -8.46
CA ARG A 98 -8.59 0.78 -9.22
C ARG A 98 -8.58 -0.41 -8.30
N ILE A 99 -9.46 -1.40 -8.58
CA ILE A 99 -9.42 -2.69 -7.88
C ILE A 99 -8.53 -3.63 -8.66
N GLN A 100 -7.43 -4.05 -8.03
CA GLN A 100 -6.47 -4.99 -8.58
C GLN A 100 -6.17 -6.11 -7.57
N ALA A 101 -6.30 -7.36 -8.02
CA ALA A 101 -6.16 -8.55 -7.16
C ALA A 101 -7.02 -8.48 -5.88
N GLY A 102 -8.17 -7.79 -5.94
CA GLY A 102 -9.09 -7.55 -4.82
C GLY A 102 -8.68 -6.41 -3.88
N MET A 103 -7.55 -5.72 -4.14
CA MET A 103 -7.05 -4.62 -3.33
C MET A 103 -7.35 -3.28 -4.02
N PRO A 104 -7.75 -2.23 -3.25
CA PRO A 104 -7.92 -0.90 -3.78
C PRO A 104 -6.55 -0.25 -4.02
N ARG A 105 -6.42 0.49 -5.12
CA ARG A 105 -5.25 1.30 -5.46
C ARG A 105 -5.66 2.70 -5.86
N CYS A 106 -5.00 3.69 -5.30
CA CYS A 106 -5.20 5.09 -5.66
C CYS A 106 -4.38 5.41 -6.91
N ILE A 107 -5.03 5.91 -7.96
CA ILE A 107 -4.37 6.25 -9.23
C ILE A 107 -4.41 7.76 -9.43
N TYR A 108 -3.23 8.32 -9.67
CA TYR A 108 -3.00 9.69 -10.12
C TYR A 108 -2.20 9.62 -11.41
N HIS A 109 -2.80 10.08 -12.53
CA HIS A 109 -2.15 10.04 -13.84
C HIS A 109 -1.02 11.05 -13.94
N GLU A 110 -1.18 12.19 -13.28
CA GLU A 110 -0.22 13.28 -13.26
C GLU A 110 0.26 13.54 -11.83
N ILE A 111 1.43 12.94 -11.50
CA ILE A 111 2.00 13.02 -10.15
C ILE A 111 2.60 14.39 -9.85
N ASN A 112 3.01 15.13 -10.89
CA ASN A 112 3.57 16.49 -10.82
C ASN A 112 2.55 17.56 -11.27
N ASP A 113 1.25 17.32 -11.06
CA ASP A 113 0.18 18.23 -11.45
C ASP A 113 0.39 19.63 -10.87
N HIS A 114 0.64 20.61 -11.73
CA HIS A 114 0.87 22.01 -11.39
C HIS A 114 -0.38 22.71 -10.84
N ASP A 115 -1.58 22.18 -11.11
CA ASP A 115 -2.84 22.70 -10.58
C ASP A 115 -3.09 22.26 -9.13
N VAL A 116 -2.25 21.36 -8.60
CA VAL A 116 -2.30 20.88 -7.22
C VAL A 116 -1.17 21.53 -6.43
N THR A 117 -1.50 22.27 -5.38
CA THR A 117 -0.49 22.90 -4.53
C THR A 117 0.30 21.85 -3.74
N PRO A 118 1.55 22.13 -3.30
CA PRO A 118 2.35 21.21 -2.50
C PRO A 118 1.61 20.71 -1.24
N ARG A 119 0.88 21.59 -0.56
CA ARG A 119 0.05 21.22 0.62
C ARG A 119 -1.08 20.26 0.29
N GLN A 120 -1.69 20.41 -0.88
CA GLN A 120 -2.74 19.50 -1.34
C GLN A 120 -2.15 18.12 -1.67
N HIS A 121 -0.98 18.05 -2.32
CA HIS A 121 -0.26 16.79 -2.53
C HIS A 121 0.06 16.08 -1.21
N ILE A 122 0.57 16.81 -0.20
CA ILE A 122 0.85 16.27 1.14
C ILE A 122 -0.44 15.78 1.79
N ALA A 123 -1.52 16.58 1.76
CA ALA A 123 -2.79 16.24 2.40
C ALA A 123 -3.42 14.96 1.82
N ARG A 124 -3.45 14.80 0.49
CA ARG A 124 -3.96 13.58 -0.13
C ARG A 124 -3.11 12.35 0.19
N SER A 125 -1.78 12.50 0.30
CA SER A 125 -0.87 11.41 0.68
C SER A 125 -0.93 11.04 2.16
N LEU A 126 -1.30 11.97 3.05
CA LEU A 126 -1.45 11.71 4.48
C LEU A 126 -2.78 11.02 4.84
N GLY A 127 -3.76 10.99 3.95
CA GLY A 127 -5.10 10.44 4.23
C GLY A 127 -5.06 9.03 4.81
N GLY A 128 -4.40 8.11 4.11
CA GLY A 128 -4.26 6.71 4.53
C GLY A 128 -3.48 6.51 5.82
N PRO A 129 -2.24 7.03 5.92
CA PRO A 129 -1.43 6.94 7.15
C PRO A 129 -2.16 7.45 8.40
N ILE A 130 -2.86 8.60 8.30
CA ILE A 130 -3.65 9.16 9.41
C ILE A 130 -4.80 8.22 9.78
N ALA A 131 -5.55 7.70 8.81
CA ALA A 131 -6.64 6.77 9.09
C ALA A 131 -6.14 5.51 9.81
N SER A 132 -5.04 4.93 9.31
CA SER A 132 -4.41 3.76 9.95
C SER A 132 -3.93 4.07 11.37
N LEU A 133 -3.37 5.27 11.60
CA LEU A 133 -2.95 5.74 12.93
C LEU A 133 -4.14 5.88 13.88
N LEU A 134 -5.27 6.43 13.40
CA LEU A 134 -6.50 6.57 14.19
C LEU A 134 -7.16 5.24 14.52
N LEU A 135 -6.93 4.19 13.74
CA LEU A 135 -7.39 2.84 14.03
C LEU A 135 -6.54 2.11 15.09
N LEU A 136 -5.32 2.59 15.40
CA LEU A 136 -4.46 1.94 16.41
C LEU A 136 -5.07 1.90 17.82
N PRO A 137 -5.60 2.99 18.39
CA PRO A 137 -6.21 2.93 19.71
C PRO A 137 -7.41 1.98 19.74
N VAL A 138 -8.23 1.93 18.70
CA VAL A 138 -9.39 1.02 18.61
C VAL A 138 -8.93 -0.43 18.58
N THR A 139 -8.02 -0.78 17.67
CA THR A 139 -7.50 -2.15 17.53
C THR A 139 -6.61 -2.56 18.71
N GLY A 140 -5.92 -1.61 19.33
CA GLY A 140 -5.17 -1.80 20.57
C GLY A 140 -6.07 -2.14 21.74
N LEU A 141 -7.17 -1.41 21.91
CA LEU A 141 -8.19 -1.71 22.94
C LEU A 141 -8.82 -3.09 22.71
N MET A 142 -9.22 -3.41 21.48
CA MET A 142 -9.72 -4.74 21.12
C MET A 142 -8.74 -5.84 21.50
N ARG A 143 -7.43 -5.62 21.28
CA ARG A 143 -6.38 -6.56 21.65
C ARG A 143 -6.26 -6.75 23.17
N ILE A 144 -6.45 -5.69 23.96
CA ILE A 144 -6.40 -5.75 25.44
C ILE A 144 -7.63 -6.47 26.01
N LEU A 145 -8.80 -6.22 25.42
CA LEU A 145 -10.07 -6.78 25.89
C LEU A 145 -10.31 -8.24 25.49
N THR A 146 -9.51 -8.79 24.55
CA THR A 146 -9.69 -10.16 24.06
C THR A 146 -8.63 -11.11 24.62
N LYS A 147 -9.03 -12.37 24.90
CA LYS A 147 -8.09 -13.41 25.32
C LYS A 147 -7.09 -13.72 24.21
N THR A 148 -5.80 -13.71 24.55
CA THR A 148 -4.69 -13.83 23.59
C THR A 148 -4.78 -15.08 22.70
N ASP A 149 -5.22 -16.23 23.26
CA ASP A 149 -5.28 -17.51 22.54
C ASP A 149 -6.63 -17.76 21.85
N SER A 150 -7.55 -16.80 21.93
CA SER A 150 -8.83 -16.87 21.23
C SER A 150 -8.71 -16.44 19.78
N ILE A 151 -9.66 -16.85 18.94
CA ILE A 151 -9.75 -16.36 17.55
C ILE A 151 -9.91 -14.84 17.54
N ALA A 152 -10.72 -14.28 18.46
CA ALA A 152 -10.92 -12.84 18.58
C ALA A 152 -9.60 -12.11 18.95
N GLY A 153 -8.82 -12.63 19.89
CA GLY A 153 -7.54 -12.05 20.27
C GLY A 153 -6.50 -12.09 19.16
N GLU A 154 -6.42 -13.20 18.44
CA GLU A 154 -5.53 -13.32 17.28
C GLU A 154 -5.95 -12.38 16.13
N THR A 155 -7.27 -12.19 15.93
CA THR A 155 -7.81 -11.26 14.95
C THR A 155 -7.53 -9.81 15.33
N ALA A 156 -7.77 -9.44 16.59
CA ALA A 156 -7.46 -8.11 17.13
C ALA A 156 -5.95 -7.79 17.06
N ARG A 157 -5.10 -8.78 17.36
CA ARG A 157 -3.65 -8.66 17.18
C ARG A 157 -3.27 -8.40 15.73
N THR A 158 -3.87 -9.12 14.79
CA THR A 158 -3.64 -8.92 13.36
C THR A 158 -4.08 -7.52 12.94
N ALA A 159 -5.27 -7.06 13.38
CA ALA A 159 -5.77 -5.72 13.12
C ALA A 159 -4.78 -4.63 13.59
N PHE A 160 -4.33 -4.74 14.83
CA PHE A 160 -3.36 -3.79 15.41
C PHE A 160 -2.04 -3.78 14.62
N GLN A 161 -1.49 -4.97 14.33
CA GLN A 161 -0.24 -5.09 13.58
C GLN A 161 -0.37 -4.55 12.15
N THR A 162 -1.49 -4.79 11.47
CA THR A 162 -1.73 -4.28 10.13
C THR A 162 -1.84 -2.75 10.12
N ASN A 163 -2.61 -2.15 11.04
CA ASN A 163 -2.73 -0.70 11.10
C ASN A 163 -1.42 -0.03 11.52
N LEU A 164 -0.64 -0.64 12.42
CA LEU A 164 0.70 -0.17 12.77
C LEU A 164 1.64 -0.21 11.56
N PHE A 165 1.60 -1.30 10.79
CA PHE A 165 2.36 -1.44 9.56
C PHE A 165 1.95 -0.37 8.54
N LEU A 166 0.66 -0.22 8.25
CA LEU A 166 0.14 0.76 7.30
C LEU A 166 0.44 2.20 7.74
N SER A 167 0.41 2.52 9.03
CA SER A 167 0.73 3.88 9.51
C SER A 167 2.23 4.22 9.46
N LEU A 168 3.12 3.24 9.63
CA LEU A 168 4.56 3.47 9.70
C LEU A 168 5.28 3.21 8.38
N VAL A 169 4.97 2.08 7.72
CA VAL A 169 5.69 1.66 6.51
C VAL A 169 5.25 2.47 5.31
N SER A 170 3.98 2.89 5.25
CA SER A 170 3.53 3.79 4.19
C SER A 170 4.20 5.17 4.22
N LEU A 171 4.79 5.56 5.35
CA LEU A 171 5.56 6.81 5.49
C LEU A 171 7.04 6.70 5.09
N LEU A 172 7.51 5.52 4.67
CA LEU A 172 8.84 5.41 4.10
C LEU A 172 8.96 6.29 2.86
N PRO A 173 10.06 7.05 2.70
CA PRO A 173 10.23 8.01 1.61
C PRO A 173 10.55 7.32 0.27
N ILE A 174 9.74 6.34 -0.09
CA ILE A 174 9.89 5.55 -1.32
C ILE A 174 8.84 6.05 -2.32
N PRO A 175 9.19 6.47 -3.54
CA PRO A 175 8.24 6.72 -4.62
C PRO A 175 7.28 5.55 -4.82
N GLY A 176 5.99 5.84 -5.00
CA GLY A 176 4.93 4.83 -5.07
C GLY A 176 4.37 4.37 -3.71
N ILE A 177 4.91 4.90 -2.60
CA ILE A 177 4.37 4.78 -1.24
C ILE A 177 4.11 6.21 -0.72
N ASP A 178 3.18 6.40 0.21
CA ASP A 178 2.72 7.73 0.67
C ASP A 178 3.85 8.65 1.14
N GLY A 179 4.88 8.10 1.77
CA GLY A 179 6.04 8.85 2.28
C GLY A 179 6.90 9.49 1.19
N GLY A 180 6.95 8.92 -0.02
CA GLY A 180 7.66 9.50 -1.15
C GLY A 180 7.09 10.88 -1.54
N PRO A 181 5.82 10.96 -1.95
CA PRO A 181 5.15 12.22 -2.22
C PRO A 181 5.16 13.20 -1.03
N ILE A 182 4.97 12.71 0.20
CA ILE A 182 5.03 13.58 1.40
C ILE A 182 6.39 14.26 1.51
N LEU A 183 7.49 13.52 1.36
CA LEU A 183 8.84 14.10 1.42
C LEU A 183 9.06 15.08 0.26
N LYS A 184 8.78 14.66 -0.98
CA LYS A 184 8.95 15.48 -2.19
C LYS A 184 8.22 16.82 -2.05
N TRP A 185 6.92 16.79 -1.81
CA TRP A 185 6.11 18.00 -1.78
C TRP A 185 6.36 18.87 -0.54
N SER A 186 6.85 18.29 0.58
CA SER A 186 7.34 19.06 1.71
C SER A 186 8.61 19.86 1.40
N LEU A 187 9.46 19.35 0.52
CA LEU A 187 10.66 20.05 0.03
C LEU A 187 10.27 21.16 -0.94
N VAL A 188 9.32 20.90 -1.85
CA VAL A 188 8.80 21.91 -2.80
C VAL A 188 8.12 23.05 -2.04
N GLU A 189 7.32 22.76 -1.01
CA GLU A 189 6.70 23.80 -0.15
C GLU A 189 7.74 24.70 0.53
N ARG A 190 8.92 24.16 0.80
CA ARG A 190 10.05 24.91 1.39
C ARG A 190 10.91 25.65 0.36
N GLY A 191 10.46 25.71 -0.90
CA GLY A 191 11.10 26.48 -1.97
C GLY A 191 12.09 25.73 -2.85
N LYS A 192 12.17 24.39 -2.74
CA LYS A 192 12.93 23.59 -3.71
C LYS A 192 12.16 23.45 -5.01
N THR A 193 12.88 23.28 -6.13
CA THR A 193 12.27 22.86 -7.39
C THR A 193 11.84 21.39 -7.30
N ILE A 194 10.99 20.94 -8.21
CA ILE A 194 10.57 19.53 -8.29
C ILE A 194 11.79 18.64 -8.51
N GLU A 195 12.70 19.03 -9.39
CA GLU A 195 13.92 18.29 -9.69
C GLU A 195 14.87 18.18 -8.49
N GLU A 196 15.02 19.26 -7.73
CA GLU A 196 15.80 19.24 -6.49
C GLU A 196 15.18 18.34 -5.43
N ALA A 197 13.85 18.34 -5.31
CA ALA A 197 13.12 17.49 -4.40
C ALA A 197 13.26 16.01 -4.78
N ASP A 198 13.13 15.69 -6.08
CA ASP A 198 13.32 14.34 -6.61
C ASP A 198 14.75 13.83 -6.38
N LEU A 199 15.75 14.71 -6.53
CA LEU A 199 17.14 14.37 -6.21
C LEU A 199 17.30 14.00 -4.72
N VAL A 200 16.69 14.75 -3.81
CA VAL A 200 16.73 14.44 -2.36
C VAL A 200 16.03 13.13 -2.07
N VAL A 201 14.83 12.89 -2.62
CA VAL A 201 14.12 11.62 -2.48
C VAL A 201 14.99 10.46 -2.97
N ARG A 202 15.63 10.62 -4.12
CA ARG A 202 16.57 9.63 -4.67
C ARG A 202 17.74 9.36 -3.70
N GLN A 203 18.38 10.40 -3.17
CA GLN A 203 19.51 10.26 -2.25
C GLN A 203 19.15 9.58 -0.93
N VAL A 204 17.99 9.88 -0.36
CA VAL A 204 17.50 9.25 0.89
C VAL A 204 17.24 7.74 0.70
N ASN A 205 16.89 7.32 -0.51
CA ASN A 205 16.66 5.91 -0.80
C ASN A 205 17.94 5.05 -0.77
N GLY A 206 19.15 5.61 -0.87
CA GLY A 206 20.41 4.86 -0.72
C GLY A 206 20.59 4.30 0.71
N PRO A 207 20.70 5.14 1.75
CA PRO A 207 20.75 4.68 3.14
C PRO A 207 19.54 3.80 3.54
N LEU A 208 18.35 4.12 3.02
CA LEU A 208 17.16 3.32 3.27
C LEU A 208 17.29 1.91 2.71
N ALA A 209 17.80 1.75 1.48
CA ALA A 209 18.06 0.45 0.87
C ALA A 209 19.02 -0.41 1.72
N VAL A 210 20.09 0.19 2.23
CA VAL A 210 21.04 -0.49 3.13
C VAL A 210 20.33 -0.93 4.42
N SER A 211 19.58 -0.04 5.05
CA SER A 211 18.85 -0.33 6.30
C SER A 211 17.83 -1.46 6.11
N LEU A 212 17.08 -1.44 5.02
CA LEU A 212 16.10 -2.47 4.67
C LEU A 212 16.78 -3.81 4.33
N GLY A 213 17.94 -3.79 3.67
CA GLY A 213 18.75 -4.97 3.39
C GLY A 213 19.28 -5.62 4.66
N LEU A 214 19.80 -4.83 5.59
CA LEU A 214 20.26 -5.32 6.90
C LEU A 214 19.10 -5.92 7.71
N PHE A 215 17.95 -5.23 7.75
CA PHE A 215 16.76 -5.75 8.42
C PHE A 215 16.25 -7.04 7.76
N SER A 216 16.27 -7.11 6.43
CA SER A 216 15.91 -8.32 5.68
C SER A 216 16.81 -9.50 6.07
N SER A 217 18.12 -9.29 6.10
CA SER A 217 19.10 -10.31 6.48
C SER A 217 18.85 -10.81 7.92
N TRP A 218 18.68 -9.88 8.86
CA TRP A 218 18.32 -10.22 10.24
C TRP A 218 17.01 -11.00 10.34
N ALA A 219 15.99 -10.59 9.59
CA ALA A 219 14.69 -11.24 9.59
C ALA A 219 14.77 -12.68 9.06
N PHE A 220 15.54 -12.94 8.00
CA PHE A 220 15.77 -14.30 7.49
C PHE A 220 16.53 -15.16 8.50
N LEU A 221 17.59 -14.65 9.10
CA LEU A 221 18.34 -15.33 10.17
C LEU A 221 17.43 -15.65 11.37
N SER A 222 16.49 -14.76 11.69
CA SER A 222 15.48 -14.92 12.75
C SER A 222 14.28 -15.78 12.33
N LYS A 223 14.31 -16.43 11.17
CA LYS A 223 13.21 -17.24 10.60
C LYS A 223 11.91 -16.48 10.37
N LYS A 224 11.95 -15.15 10.30
CA LYS A 224 10.82 -14.27 10.01
C LYS A 224 10.70 -14.04 8.49
N ILE A 225 10.47 -15.11 7.73
CA ILE A 225 10.58 -15.16 6.28
C ILE A 225 9.76 -14.10 5.56
N LEU A 226 8.48 -13.88 5.96
CA LEU A 226 7.62 -12.89 5.32
C LEU A 226 8.15 -11.45 5.52
N GLN A 227 8.62 -11.13 6.72
CA GLN A 227 9.19 -9.81 7.01
C GLN A 227 10.50 -9.60 6.25
N GLY A 228 11.34 -10.63 6.18
CA GLY A 228 12.58 -10.61 5.40
C GLY A 228 12.32 -10.38 3.92
N PHE A 229 11.38 -11.13 3.33
CA PHE A 229 11.03 -11.00 1.92
C PHE A 229 10.43 -9.61 1.59
N PHE A 230 9.51 -9.14 2.43
CA PHE A 230 8.90 -7.82 2.24
C PHE A 230 9.93 -6.69 2.35
N SER A 231 10.79 -6.74 3.37
CA SER A 231 11.87 -5.76 3.52
C SER A 231 12.88 -5.81 2.38
N LEU A 232 13.18 -7.02 1.86
CA LEU A 232 14.04 -7.18 0.68
C LEU A 232 13.42 -6.50 -0.54
N MET A 233 12.12 -6.71 -0.80
CA MET A 233 11.43 -6.04 -1.90
C MET A 233 11.54 -4.51 -1.79
N LEU A 234 11.23 -3.95 -0.62
CA LEU A 234 11.35 -2.50 -0.40
C LEU A 234 12.80 -2.03 -0.55
N GLY A 235 13.77 -2.82 -0.07
CA GLY A 235 15.19 -2.52 -0.19
C GLY A 235 15.66 -2.50 -1.65
N VAL A 236 15.24 -3.47 -2.45
CA VAL A 236 15.54 -3.52 -3.90
C VAL A 236 14.89 -2.34 -4.62
N THR A 237 13.64 -2.01 -4.31
CA THR A 237 12.96 -0.83 -4.86
C THR A 237 13.72 0.45 -4.51
N SER A 238 14.07 0.66 -3.25
CA SER A 238 14.86 1.82 -2.81
C SER A 238 16.23 1.89 -3.50
N LEU A 239 16.90 0.75 -3.66
CA LEU A 239 18.18 0.69 -4.38
C LEU A 239 18.02 1.06 -5.86
N SER A 240 16.97 0.58 -6.51
CA SER A 240 16.67 0.89 -7.92
C SER A 240 16.39 2.38 -8.11
N ILE A 241 15.68 3.02 -7.16
CA ILE A 241 15.45 4.46 -7.17
C ILE A 241 16.77 5.21 -6.96
N PHE A 242 17.57 4.83 -5.98
CA PHE A 242 18.87 5.45 -5.73
C PHE A 242 19.81 5.34 -6.93
N ALA A 243 19.86 4.18 -7.59
CA ALA A 243 20.63 3.95 -8.80
C ALA A 243 20.10 4.73 -10.02
N GLY A 244 18.86 5.25 -9.96
CA GLY A 244 18.20 5.95 -11.08
C GLY A 244 17.65 5.01 -12.15
N TRP A 245 17.53 3.72 -11.84
CA TRP A 245 16.90 2.73 -12.72
C TRP A 245 15.37 2.81 -12.67
N LEU A 246 14.82 3.31 -11.57
CA LEU A 246 13.40 3.50 -11.37
C LEU A 246 13.15 4.96 -10.97
N LYS A 247 12.29 5.65 -11.70
CA LYS A 247 11.85 7.02 -11.40
C LYS A 247 10.43 6.97 -10.79
N GLU A 248 10.02 8.06 -10.14
CA GLU A 248 8.66 8.17 -9.60
C GLU A 248 7.59 8.00 -10.70
N GLU A 249 7.86 8.51 -11.89
CA GLU A 249 6.98 8.40 -13.06
C GLU A 249 6.82 6.95 -13.56
N ASP A 250 7.84 6.12 -13.36
CA ASP A 250 7.82 4.70 -13.76
C ASP A 250 7.05 3.83 -12.75
N VAL A 251 6.94 4.30 -11.50
CA VAL A 251 6.20 3.63 -10.42
C VAL A 251 4.70 3.95 -10.50
N LYS A 252 4.19 4.32 -11.67
CA LYS A 252 2.74 4.48 -11.88
C LYS A 252 2.01 3.20 -11.48
N ILE A 253 1.48 3.25 -10.29
CA ILE A 253 0.74 2.16 -9.66
C ILE A 253 -0.69 2.21 -10.12
#